data_33b6be482b362f1bbae603cbd773a54b
#
_entry.id   33b6be482b362f1bbae603cbd773a54b
#
_cell.length_a   1.000
_cell.length_b   1.000
_cell.length_c   1.000
_cell.angle_alpha   90.00
_cell.angle_beta   90.00
_cell.angle_gamma   90.00
#
_symmetry.space_group_name_H-M   'P 1'
#
loop_
_entity.id
_entity.type
_entity.pdbx_description
1 polymer ?
#
loop_
_entity_poly.entity_id
_entity_poly.type
_entity_poly.pdbx_seq_one_letter_code
_entity_poly.pdbx_strand_id
1 'polypeptide(L)'
;MKIPVMRREAGKKRPRATKTSNAELDSLIEEATVDAYDESEQMIGFHTMLSENLEMPFKTQVLGVEVKVEKLDLTDDNQIAVICTQGKSSQRIPILDLPLPKPPPKGAEWIDAYRRWGCGR
;
A
#
# COMPACT_ATOMS: atom_id res chain seq x y z
N MET A 1 -23.96 -16.13 19.77
CA MET A 1 -23.39 -16.13 19.21
C MET A 1 -22.87 -16.17 18.94
N LYS A 2 -22.78 -16.05 18.94
CA LYS A 2 -22.00 -15.88 18.45
C LYS A 2 -21.44 -15.77 17.91
N ILE A 3 -21.30 -15.49 18.02
CA ILE A 3 -20.53 -15.17 17.36
C ILE A 3 -19.83 -15.19 16.98
N PRO A 4 -19.66 -15.02 16.99
CA PRO A 4 -18.67 -14.77 16.37
C PRO A 4 -17.94 -14.65 16.14
N VAL A 5 -18.01 -14.38 16.45
CA VAL A 5 -17.03 -14.02 16.00
C VAL A 5 -16.27 -14.17 15.96
N MET A 6 -16.31 -14.01 16.25
CA MET A 6 -15.31 -13.92 15.95
C MET A 6 -14.60 -14.22 15.65
N ARG A 7 -14.68 -14.02 15.80
CA ARG A 7 -13.78 -14.11 15.22
C ARG A 7 -13.03 -13.90 15.04
N ARG A 8 -13.09 -13.41 15.38
CA ARG A 8 -12.19 -13.02 14.91
C ARG A 8 -11.40 -13.16 15.18
N GLU A 9 -11.39 -13.04 15.57
CA GLU A 9 -10.39 -12.98 15.41
C GLU A 9 -9.80 -13.20 15.13
N ALA A 10 -9.90 -13.24 15.54
CA ALA A 10 -9.09 -13.36 14.99
C ALA A 10 -8.66 -13.28 14.68
N GLY A 11 -8.58 -12.73 14.78
CA GLY A 11 -7.78 -12.42 14.26
C GLY A 11 -7.33 -12.16 14.32
N LYS A 12 -7.17 -11.96 14.85
CA LYS A 12 -6.39 -11.63 14.64
C LYS A 12 -5.26 -11.60 14.77
N LYS A 13 -4.74 -11.52 15.10
CA LYS A 13 -3.55 -11.51 14.97
C LYS A 13 -2.91 -12.31 14.13
N ARG A 14 -2.44 -11.91 13.33
CA ARG A 14 -1.98 -12.76 12.47
C ARG A 14 -0.60 -12.54 12.06
N PRO A 15 0.13 -13.53 11.62
CA PRO A 15 1.50 -13.30 11.19
C PRO A 15 1.53 -12.32 10.06
N ARG A 16 2.51 -11.57 10.02
CA ARG A 16 2.63 -10.57 9.10
C ARG A 16 2.93 -11.04 7.78
N ALA A 17 3.72 -11.74 7.45
CA ALA A 17 4.08 -12.15 6.13
C ALA A 17 2.94 -12.77 5.37
N THR A 18 1.80 -12.94 6.01
CA THR A 18 0.62 -13.49 5.40
C THR A 18 -0.05 -12.46 4.53
N LYS A 19 -0.53 -12.89 3.40
CA LYS A 19 -1.28 -12.00 2.54
C LYS A 19 -2.58 -11.58 3.18
N THR A 20 -2.93 -10.34 2.99
CA THR A 20 -4.22 -9.82 3.39
C THR A 20 -5.30 -10.49 2.55
N SER A 21 -6.39 -10.88 3.16
CA SER A 21 -7.48 -11.54 2.44
C SER A 21 -8.17 -10.60 1.49
N ASN A 22 -8.85 -11.13 0.49
CA ASN A 22 -9.58 -10.32 -0.47
C ASN A 22 -10.68 -9.51 0.22
N ALA A 23 -11.33 -10.08 1.23
CA ALA A 23 -12.37 -9.36 1.96
C ALA A 23 -11.78 -8.15 2.68
N GLU A 24 -10.60 -8.32 3.26
CA GLU A 24 -9.93 -7.21 3.92
C GLU A 24 -9.50 -6.15 2.92
N LEU A 25 -9.00 -6.57 1.76
CA LEU A 25 -8.61 -5.62 0.73
C LEU A 25 -9.80 -4.83 0.21
N ASP A 26 -10.93 -5.49 0.03
CA ASP A 26 -12.15 -4.80 -0.39
C ASP A 26 -12.59 -3.77 0.64
N SER A 27 -12.44 -4.09 1.92
CA SER A 27 -12.74 -3.15 2.99
C SER A 27 -11.82 -1.92 2.94
N LEU A 28 -10.54 -2.15 2.69
CA LEU A 28 -9.58 -1.05 2.57
C LEU A 28 -9.89 -0.19 1.35
N ILE A 29 -10.25 -0.82 0.24
CA ILE A 29 -10.64 -0.09 -0.97
C ILE A 29 -11.85 0.80 -0.67
N GLU A 30 -12.83 0.25 0.01
CA GLU A 30 -14.02 1.00 0.38
C GLU A 30 -13.67 2.21 1.23
N GLU A 31 -12.78 2.01 2.19
CA GLU A 31 -12.35 3.09 3.05
C GLU A 31 -11.60 4.18 2.28
N ALA A 32 -10.73 3.78 1.36
CA ALA A 32 -9.94 4.73 0.59
C ALA A 32 -10.80 5.53 -0.38
N THR A 33 -11.89 4.94 -0.86
CA THR A 33 -12.71 5.56 -1.90
C THR A 33 -14.02 6.14 -1.38
N VAL A 34 -14.19 6.17 -0.06
CA VAL A 34 -15.39 6.74 0.53
C VAL A 34 -15.49 8.21 0.11
N ASP A 35 -16.67 8.62 -0.32
CA ASP A 35 -16.93 9.99 -0.76
C ASP A 35 -16.16 10.41 -2.01
N ALA A 36 -15.53 9.47 -2.70
CA ALA A 36 -14.84 9.76 -3.94
C ALA A 36 -15.77 9.46 -5.12
N TYR A 37 -15.97 10.45 -5.97
CA TYR A 37 -16.97 10.36 -7.03
C TYR A 37 -16.39 9.93 -8.37
N ASP A 38 -15.09 10.11 -8.57
CA ASP A 38 -14.49 9.69 -9.84
C ASP A 38 -13.14 9.06 -9.56
N GLU A 39 -12.52 8.59 -10.62
CA GLU A 39 -11.27 7.85 -10.54
C GLU A 39 -10.14 8.70 -9.94
N SER A 40 -10.09 9.96 -10.32
CA SER A 40 -9.07 10.86 -9.77
C SER A 40 -9.21 11.03 -8.28
N GLU A 41 -10.44 11.19 -7.81
CA GLU A 41 -10.68 11.32 -6.37
C GLU A 41 -10.36 10.03 -5.63
N GLN A 42 -10.65 8.90 -6.24
CA GLN A 42 -10.31 7.61 -5.65
C GLN A 42 -8.81 7.43 -5.55
N MET A 43 -8.08 7.86 -6.57
CA MET A 43 -6.63 7.82 -6.56
C MET A 43 -6.06 8.67 -5.44
N ILE A 44 -6.61 9.87 -5.25
CA ILE A 44 -6.19 10.75 -4.16
C ILE A 44 -6.49 10.08 -2.81
N GLY A 45 -7.61 9.39 -2.71
CA GLY A 45 -7.95 8.64 -1.50
C GLY A 45 -6.90 7.60 -1.16
N PHE A 46 -6.45 6.83 -2.15
CA PHE A 46 -5.39 5.85 -1.92
C PHE A 46 -4.08 6.52 -1.53
N HIS A 47 -3.76 7.63 -2.18
CA HIS A 47 -2.55 8.36 -1.84
C HIS A 47 -2.60 8.82 -0.38
N THR A 48 -3.74 9.31 0.05
CA THR A 48 -3.92 9.75 1.44
C THR A 48 -3.74 8.59 2.42
N MET A 49 -4.41 7.45 2.14
CA MET A 49 -4.33 6.32 3.05
C MET A 49 -2.93 5.75 3.12
N LEU A 50 -2.23 5.70 1.99
CA LEU A 50 -0.84 5.26 1.99
C LEU A 50 0.04 6.23 2.74
N SER A 51 -0.18 7.52 2.57
CA SER A 51 0.61 8.54 3.28
C SER A 51 0.46 8.43 4.78
N GLU A 52 -0.75 8.07 5.23
CA GLU A 52 -1.04 8.01 6.65
C GLU A 52 -0.64 6.68 7.29
N ASN A 53 -0.63 5.61 6.51
CA ASN A 53 -0.49 4.27 7.08
C ASN A 53 0.80 3.56 6.73
N LEU A 54 1.40 3.87 5.59
CA LEU A 54 2.63 3.18 5.17
C LEU A 54 3.82 3.76 5.93
N GLU A 55 4.52 2.88 6.61
CA GLU A 55 5.69 3.29 7.40
C GLU A 55 6.83 3.67 6.47
N MET A 56 7.30 4.89 6.57
CA MET A 56 8.42 5.39 5.78
C MET A 56 9.30 6.26 6.65
N PRO A 57 10.59 6.34 6.35
CA PRO A 57 11.26 5.65 5.25
C PRO A 57 11.50 4.19 5.56
N PHE A 58 11.65 3.38 4.53
CA PHE A 58 12.05 2.00 4.71
C PHE A 58 13.03 1.63 3.60
N LYS A 59 13.74 0.53 3.77
CA LYS A 59 14.72 0.09 2.79
C LYS A 59 14.22 -1.13 2.06
N THR A 60 14.56 -1.21 0.77
CA THR A 60 14.25 -2.38 -0.03
C THR A 60 15.35 -2.52 -1.08
N GLN A 61 15.24 -3.56 -1.90
CA GLN A 61 16.21 -3.77 -2.97
C GLN A 61 15.52 -3.68 -4.31
N VAL A 62 16.13 -2.93 -5.22
CA VAL A 62 15.65 -2.80 -6.58
C VAL A 62 16.79 -3.27 -7.48
N LEU A 63 16.54 -4.34 -8.23
CA LEU A 63 17.57 -4.94 -9.10
C LEU A 63 18.85 -5.25 -8.34
N GLY A 64 18.68 -5.76 -7.12
CA GLY A 64 19.83 -6.14 -6.30
C GLY A 64 20.54 -5.00 -5.58
N VAL A 65 20.03 -3.78 -5.73
CA VAL A 65 20.65 -2.60 -5.12
C VAL A 65 19.75 -2.09 -4.01
N GLU A 66 20.34 -1.88 -2.84
CA GLU A 66 19.57 -1.37 -1.71
C GLU A 66 19.24 0.10 -1.92
N VAL A 67 17.97 0.45 -1.76
CA VAL A 67 17.52 1.83 -1.87
C VAL A 67 16.66 2.16 -0.66
N LYS A 68 16.54 3.44 -0.38
CA LYS A 68 15.72 3.92 0.71
C LYS A 68 14.47 4.56 0.11
N VAL A 69 13.31 4.08 0.52
CA VAL A 69 12.05 4.64 0.07
C VAL A 69 11.71 5.79 1.00
N GLU A 70 11.75 7.01 0.49
CA GLU A 70 11.66 8.20 1.33
C GLU A 70 10.24 8.72 1.46
N LYS A 71 9.48 8.75 0.38
CA LYS A 71 8.16 9.35 0.43
C LYS A 71 7.35 8.96 -0.79
N LEU A 72 6.06 9.25 -0.72
CA LEU A 72 5.14 9.04 -1.83
C LEU A 72 5.04 10.27 -2.69
N ASP A 73 4.63 10.04 -3.92
CA ASP A 73 4.42 11.12 -4.88
C ASP A 73 3.24 10.75 -5.76
N LEU A 74 2.49 11.74 -6.20
CA LEU A 74 1.40 11.52 -7.13
C LEU A 74 1.85 12.08 -8.48
N THR A 75 1.89 11.22 -9.48
CA THR A 75 2.42 11.63 -10.79
C THR A 75 1.37 12.35 -11.60
N ASP A 76 1.80 13.00 -12.67
CA ASP A 76 0.90 13.71 -13.57
C ASP A 76 -0.08 12.77 -14.24
N ASP A 77 0.26 11.49 -14.37
CA ASP A 77 -0.64 10.49 -14.93
C ASP A 77 -1.59 9.91 -13.91
N ASN A 78 -1.70 10.52 -12.74
CA ASN A 78 -2.56 10.02 -11.67
C ASN A 78 -2.13 8.63 -11.21
N GLN A 79 -0.84 8.44 -11.02
CA GLN A 79 -0.32 7.20 -10.46
C GLN A 79 0.44 7.50 -9.19
N ILE A 80 0.43 6.54 -8.28
CA ILE A 80 1.15 6.68 -7.02
C ILE A 80 2.55 6.11 -7.21
N ALA A 81 3.55 6.90 -6.92
CA ALA A 81 4.94 6.50 -7.03
C ALA A 81 5.64 6.75 -5.71
N VAL A 82 6.83 6.21 -5.57
CA VAL A 82 7.67 6.47 -4.40
C VAL A 82 8.97 7.09 -4.87
N ILE A 83 9.54 7.92 -4.01
CA ILE A 83 10.85 8.49 -4.25
C ILE A 83 11.86 7.62 -3.52
N CYS A 84 12.75 7.01 -4.27
CA CYS A 84 13.78 6.15 -3.72
C CYS A 84 15.13 6.80 -3.86
N THR A 85 15.97 6.69 -2.84
CA THR A 85 17.29 7.29 -2.87
C THR A 85 18.35 6.22 -2.66
N GLN A 86 19.48 6.45 -3.29
CA GLN A 86 20.69 5.64 -3.09
C GLN A 86 21.85 6.61 -3.16
N GLY A 87 22.51 6.84 -2.02
CA GLY A 87 23.56 7.85 -1.98
C GLY A 87 23.01 9.20 -2.37
N LYS A 88 23.57 9.77 -3.41
CA LYS A 88 23.15 11.07 -3.89
C LYS A 88 22.13 11.01 -5.02
N SER A 89 21.77 9.80 -5.44
CA SER A 89 20.83 9.60 -6.54
C SER A 89 19.43 9.41 -6.00
N SER A 90 18.46 9.92 -6.71
CA SER A 90 17.07 9.66 -6.37
C SER A 90 16.31 9.30 -7.63
N GLN A 91 15.26 8.54 -7.46
CA GLN A 91 14.49 8.03 -8.59
C GLN A 91 13.06 7.83 -8.16
N ARG A 92 12.14 8.13 -9.08
CA ARG A 92 10.72 7.89 -8.86
C ARG A 92 10.36 6.54 -9.43
N ILE A 93 9.73 5.69 -8.63
CA ILE A 93 9.36 4.33 -9.05
C ILE A 93 7.87 4.16 -8.76
N PRO A 94 7.08 3.68 -9.73
CA PRO A 94 5.67 3.39 -9.43
C PRO A 94 5.57 2.41 -8.26
N ILE A 95 4.70 2.69 -7.33
CA ILE A 95 4.64 1.90 -6.10
C ILE A 95 4.31 0.43 -6.38
N LEU A 96 3.55 0.17 -7.44
CA LEU A 96 3.19 -1.21 -7.78
C LEU A 96 4.36 -2.00 -8.37
N ASP A 97 5.41 -1.31 -8.81
CA ASP A 97 6.60 -1.95 -9.34
C ASP A 97 7.70 -2.10 -8.29
N LEU A 98 7.45 -1.61 -7.09
CA LEU A 98 8.48 -1.60 -6.05
C LEU A 98 8.50 -2.94 -5.31
N PRO A 99 9.64 -3.63 -5.28
CA PRO A 99 9.75 -4.83 -4.44
C PRO A 99 9.70 -4.43 -2.97
N LEU A 100 9.06 -5.24 -2.16
CA LEU A 100 8.96 -4.96 -0.74
C LEU A 100 9.93 -5.84 0.04
N PRO A 101 10.48 -5.33 1.15
CA PRO A 101 11.34 -6.15 1.98
C PRO A 101 10.53 -7.19 2.75
N LYS A 102 11.22 -8.12 3.38
CA LYS A 102 10.61 -9.12 4.23
C LYS A 102 11.21 -9.01 5.61
N PRO A 103 10.39 -8.70 6.60
CA PRO A 103 8.93 -8.48 6.51
C PRO A 103 8.61 -7.14 5.85
N PRO A 104 7.43 -7.00 5.27
CA PRO A 104 7.08 -5.74 4.62
C PRO A 104 6.87 -4.64 5.65
N PRO A 105 6.96 -3.37 5.23
CA PRO A 105 6.74 -2.29 6.17
C PRO A 105 5.29 -2.24 6.63
N LYS A 106 5.09 -1.61 7.77
CA LYS A 106 3.76 -1.45 8.30
C LYS A 106 2.93 -0.65 7.32
N GLY A 107 1.69 -1.06 7.10
CA GLY A 107 0.81 -0.38 6.16
C GLY A 107 0.90 -0.90 4.74
N ALA A 108 1.73 -1.92 4.49
CA ALA A 108 1.89 -2.46 3.14
C ALA A 108 0.60 -3.04 2.57
N GLU A 109 -0.36 -3.39 3.43
CA GLU A 109 -1.64 -3.90 2.96
C GLU A 109 -2.37 -2.86 2.09
N TRP A 110 -2.09 -1.57 2.29
CA TRP A 110 -2.68 -0.53 1.47
C TRP A 110 -2.13 -0.56 0.05
N ILE A 111 -0.89 -1.03 -0.12
CA ILE A 111 -0.34 -1.22 -1.46
C ILE A 111 -1.08 -2.34 -2.17
N ASP A 112 -1.38 -3.42 -1.45
CA ASP A 112 -2.13 -4.53 -2.03
C ASP A 112 -3.56 -4.11 -2.37
N ALA A 113 -4.17 -3.27 -1.54
CA ALA A 113 -5.50 -2.76 -1.81
C ALA A 113 -5.50 -1.90 -3.07
N TYR A 114 -4.50 -1.04 -3.21
CA TYR A 114 -4.35 -0.20 -4.38
C TYR A 114 -4.18 -1.05 -5.64
N ARG A 115 -3.36 -2.11 -5.55
CA ARG A 115 -3.15 -3.02 -6.69
C ARG A 115 -4.46 -3.71 -7.08
N ARG A 116 -5.20 -4.19 -6.10
CA ARG A 116 -6.46 -4.87 -6.37
C ARG A 116 -7.48 -3.93 -7.00
N TRP A 117 -7.56 -2.71 -6.49
CA TRP A 117 -8.45 -1.69 -7.05
C TRP A 117 -8.09 -1.40 -8.52
N GLY A 118 -6.79 -1.22 -8.78
CA GLY A 118 -6.32 -0.94 -10.13
C GLY A 118 -6.56 -2.08 -11.10
N CYS A 119 -6.34 -3.32 -10.66
CA CYS A 119 -6.53 -4.48 -11.50
C CYS A 119 -7.99 -4.79 -11.75
N GLY A 120 -8.86 -4.39 -10.86
CA GLY A 120 -10.29 -4.67 -10.98
C GLY A 120 -11.04 -3.72 -11.89
N ARG A 121 -10.37 -2.75 -12.48
CA ARG A 121 -11.02 -1.72 -13.30
C ARG A 121 -10.97 -1.96 -14.78
#